data_e945a113ce6d1174ba791ac905143c88
#
_entry.id   e945a113ce6d1174ba791ac905143c88
#
_cell.length_a   1.000
_cell.length_b   1.000
_cell.length_c   1.000
_cell.angle_alpha   90.00
_cell.angle_beta   90.00
_cell.angle_gamma   90.00
#
_symmetry.space_group_name_H-M   'P 1'
#
loop_
_entity.id
_entity.type
_entity.pdbx_description
1 polymer ?
#
loop_
_entity_poly.entity_id
_entity_poly.type
_entity_poly.pdbx_seq_one_letter_code
_entity_poly.pdbx_strand_id
1 'polypeptide(L)'
;MTRQKILITGASSGLGAGMARAFAAKGRDLALCARRTDRLDELKDELSQQYPSIKIAVAQLDVNDHEQVPKVFAELSDELGGIDRIIVNAGIGKGARLGSGKLWANKATLETNLIAALVQIETALEMFNKRGSGHLVLISSVLGNKGVPGVKAAYAASKAGLSSLGESLRAEYAKGPIKVSVMEPGYIESEMTAKSGTTMLMVDNETGVRKLVAAIESEPGRAAVPWWPWAPLVQLMRVLPPPLTKRFA
;
A
#
# COMPACT_ATOMS: atom_id res chain seq x y z
N MET A 1 -16.02 -5.21 -13.59
CA MET A 1 -16.45 -6.24 -12.62
C MET A 1 -16.11 -5.75 -11.22
N THR A 2 -16.96 -5.98 -10.26
CA THR A 2 -16.71 -5.59 -8.87
C THR A 2 -15.78 -6.60 -8.21
N ARG A 3 -14.68 -6.16 -7.59
CA ARG A 3 -13.75 -7.04 -6.85
C ARG A 3 -14.33 -7.32 -5.48
N GLN A 4 -14.70 -8.56 -5.20
CA GLN A 4 -15.38 -8.94 -3.96
C GLN A 4 -14.43 -9.40 -2.86
N LYS A 5 -13.33 -10.08 -3.21
CA LYS A 5 -12.40 -10.72 -2.28
C LYS A 5 -11.06 -9.99 -2.32
N ILE A 6 -10.72 -9.32 -1.23
CA ILE A 6 -9.62 -8.37 -1.17
C ILE A 6 -8.59 -8.78 -0.12
N LEU A 7 -7.34 -9.00 -0.54
CA LEU A 7 -6.21 -9.19 0.36
C LEU A 7 -5.48 -7.86 0.61
N ILE A 8 -5.23 -7.54 1.88
CA ILE A 8 -4.53 -6.31 2.29
C ILE A 8 -3.35 -6.67 3.20
N THR A 9 -2.12 -6.34 2.79
CA THR A 9 -0.94 -6.48 3.63
C THR A 9 -0.74 -5.26 4.52
N GLY A 10 -0.17 -5.45 5.72
CA GLY A 10 -0.01 -4.36 6.69
C GLY A 10 -1.33 -3.84 7.24
N ALA A 11 -2.32 -4.72 7.40
CA ALA A 11 -3.69 -4.36 7.77
C ALA A 11 -3.88 -4.02 9.26
N SER A 12 -2.87 -4.18 10.11
CA SER A 12 -3.00 -3.98 11.57
C SER A 12 -3.04 -2.52 12.02
N SER A 13 -2.88 -1.54 11.14
CA SER A 13 -2.95 -0.11 11.49
C SER A 13 -2.99 0.82 10.28
N GLY A 14 -3.17 2.12 10.53
CA GLY A 14 -3.07 3.18 9.53
C GLY A 14 -3.94 2.97 8.30
N LEU A 15 -3.36 3.14 7.11
CA LEU A 15 -4.10 2.98 5.85
C LEU A 15 -4.64 1.57 5.65
N GLY A 16 -3.89 0.53 6.06
CA GLY A 16 -4.31 -0.85 5.91
C GLY A 16 -5.58 -1.17 6.69
N ALA A 17 -5.62 -0.83 7.99
CA ALA A 17 -6.81 -1.01 8.83
C ALA A 17 -7.98 -0.13 8.37
N GLY A 18 -7.68 1.12 7.98
CA GLY A 18 -8.69 2.01 7.43
C GLY A 18 -9.32 1.47 6.14
N MET A 19 -8.49 0.95 5.21
CA MET A 19 -8.99 0.32 3.98
C MET A 19 -9.83 -0.92 4.28
N ALA A 20 -9.43 -1.74 5.26
CA ALA A 20 -10.22 -2.91 5.67
C ALA A 20 -11.62 -2.50 6.12
N ARG A 21 -11.76 -1.48 6.99
CA ARG A 21 -13.05 -0.93 7.42
C ARG A 21 -13.88 -0.41 6.26
N ALA A 22 -13.27 0.37 5.38
CA ALA A 22 -13.96 0.97 4.25
C ALA A 22 -14.42 -0.05 3.19
N PHE A 23 -13.67 -1.14 3.00
CA PHE A 23 -14.09 -2.24 2.14
C PHE A 23 -15.16 -3.13 2.79
N ALA A 24 -15.06 -3.39 4.11
CA ALA A 24 -16.10 -4.09 4.86
C ALA A 24 -17.45 -3.39 4.75
N ALA A 25 -17.47 -2.07 4.91
CA ALA A 25 -18.67 -1.24 4.74
C ALA A 25 -19.28 -1.31 3.32
N LYS A 26 -18.49 -1.77 2.33
CA LYS A 26 -18.94 -2.02 0.96
C LYS A 26 -19.35 -3.48 0.72
N GLY A 27 -19.39 -4.31 1.76
CA GLY A 27 -19.75 -5.72 1.67
C GLY A 27 -18.68 -6.58 0.97
N ARG A 28 -17.39 -6.24 1.12
CA ARG A 28 -16.28 -7.02 0.56
C ARG A 28 -15.77 -8.05 1.55
N ASP A 29 -15.46 -9.26 1.08
CA ASP A 29 -14.72 -10.25 1.83
C ASP A 29 -13.26 -9.85 1.96
N LEU A 30 -12.66 -10.04 3.13
CA LEU A 30 -11.34 -9.53 3.46
C LEU A 30 -10.37 -10.63 3.88
N ALA A 31 -9.18 -10.62 3.30
CA ALA A 31 -8.01 -11.35 3.74
C ALA A 31 -6.99 -10.33 4.27
N LEU A 32 -6.73 -10.34 5.56
CA LEU A 32 -5.92 -9.34 6.23
C LEU A 32 -4.66 -9.97 6.82
N CYS A 33 -3.49 -9.44 6.49
CA CYS A 33 -2.26 -9.93 7.09
C CYS A 33 -1.34 -8.81 7.59
N ALA A 34 -0.66 -9.10 8.70
CA ALA A 34 0.32 -8.22 9.33
C ALA A 34 1.11 -8.99 10.39
N ARG A 35 2.12 -8.35 10.99
CA ARG A 35 2.93 -8.93 12.08
C ARG A 35 2.20 -8.96 13.43
N ARG A 36 1.32 -7.98 13.68
CA ARG A 36 0.61 -7.80 14.96
C ARG A 36 -0.74 -8.52 14.88
N THR A 37 -0.76 -9.75 15.35
CA THR A 37 -1.95 -10.62 15.31
C THR A 37 -3.04 -10.12 16.23
N ASP A 38 -2.68 -9.65 17.43
CA ASP A 38 -3.59 -9.04 18.40
C ASP A 38 -4.49 -7.97 17.75
N ARG A 39 -3.89 -7.05 17.00
CA ARG A 39 -4.63 -5.99 16.31
C ARG A 39 -5.42 -6.48 15.09
N LEU A 40 -4.99 -7.58 14.46
CA LEU A 40 -5.76 -8.18 13.36
C LEU A 40 -7.01 -8.88 13.91
N ASP A 41 -6.88 -9.55 15.04
CA ASP A 41 -8.00 -10.23 15.70
C ASP A 41 -9.03 -9.22 16.20
N GLU A 42 -8.58 -8.14 16.87
CA GLU A 42 -9.45 -7.02 17.26
C GLU A 42 -10.20 -6.43 16.05
N LEU A 43 -9.50 -6.21 14.93
CA LEU A 43 -10.11 -5.67 13.70
C LEU A 43 -11.09 -6.67 13.08
N LYS A 44 -10.76 -7.96 13.06
CA LYS A 44 -11.67 -9.01 12.60
C LYS A 44 -12.95 -9.06 13.43
N ASP A 45 -12.83 -9.02 14.75
CA ASP A 45 -13.99 -9.06 15.67
C ASP A 45 -14.88 -7.81 15.47
N GLU A 46 -14.27 -6.61 15.42
CA GLU A 46 -14.97 -5.36 15.13
C GLU A 46 -15.79 -5.46 13.83
N LEU A 47 -15.14 -5.88 12.75
CA LEU A 47 -15.76 -5.92 11.42
C LEU A 47 -16.77 -7.05 11.27
N SER A 48 -16.56 -8.20 11.93
CA SER A 48 -17.48 -9.33 11.89
C SER A 48 -18.78 -9.02 12.65
N GLN A 49 -18.70 -8.26 13.75
CA GLN A 49 -19.88 -7.77 14.46
C GLN A 49 -20.66 -6.75 13.63
N GLN A 50 -19.96 -5.83 13.00
CA GLN A 50 -20.60 -4.74 12.24
C GLN A 50 -21.13 -5.19 10.87
N TYR A 51 -20.48 -6.17 10.25
CA TYR A 51 -20.78 -6.65 8.89
C TYR A 51 -20.85 -8.18 8.84
N PRO A 52 -21.85 -8.83 9.45
CA PRO A 52 -21.90 -10.29 9.61
C PRO A 52 -22.06 -11.06 8.29
N SER A 53 -22.35 -10.39 7.18
CA SER A 53 -22.52 -11.01 5.86
C SER A 53 -21.22 -11.21 5.08
N ILE A 54 -20.11 -10.60 5.51
CA ILE A 54 -18.81 -10.73 4.85
C ILE A 54 -17.94 -11.79 5.54
N LYS A 55 -17.03 -12.39 4.77
CA LYS A 55 -16.00 -13.27 5.29
C LYS A 55 -14.73 -12.48 5.59
N ILE A 56 -14.10 -12.76 6.75
CA ILE A 56 -12.84 -12.12 7.14
C ILE A 56 -11.86 -13.19 7.59
N ALA A 57 -10.81 -13.39 6.80
CA ALA A 57 -9.66 -14.21 7.10
C ALA A 57 -8.50 -13.34 7.61
N VAL A 58 -7.77 -13.79 8.63
CA VAL A 58 -6.59 -13.09 9.15
C VAL A 58 -5.41 -14.04 9.28
N ALA A 59 -4.20 -13.56 8.97
CA ALA A 59 -2.99 -14.35 9.13
C ALA A 59 -1.81 -13.49 9.59
N GLN A 60 -0.92 -14.07 10.39
CA GLN A 60 0.35 -13.44 10.70
C GLN A 60 1.28 -13.46 9.49
N LEU A 61 1.86 -12.30 9.17
CA LEU A 61 2.85 -12.19 8.11
C LEU A 61 3.85 -11.08 8.41
N ASP A 62 5.14 -11.41 8.49
CA ASP A 62 6.19 -10.43 8.23
C ASP A 62 6.54 -10.50 6.74
N VAL A 63 6.25 -9.43 6.00
CA VAL A 63 6.54 -9.37 4.56
C VAL A 63 8.03 -9.46 4.23
N ASN A 64 8.93 -9.27 5.21
CA ASN A 64 10.36 -9.48 5.05
C ASN A 64 10.76 -10.96 5.18
N ASP A 65 9.88 -11.84 5.64
CA ASP A 65 10.03 -13.29 5.50
C ASP A 65 9.49 -13.69 4.11
N HIS A 66 10.38 -13.63 3.13
CA HIS A 66 10.04 -13.81 1.72
C HIS A 66 9.46 -15.19 1.41
N GLU A 67 9.86 -16.23 2.16
CA GLU A 67 9.35 -17.59 1.98
C GLU A 67 7.93 -17.77 2.55
N GLN A 68 7.57 -16.96 3.53
CA GLN A 68 6.25 -17.00 4.14
C GLN A 68 5.18 -16.33 3.27
N VAL A 69 5.53 -15.32 2.48
CA VAL A 69 4.58 -14.55 1.66
C VAL A 69 3.71 -15.44 0.77
N PRO A 70 4.25 -16.33 -0.08
CA PRO A 70 3.41 -17.15 -0.96
C PRO A 70 2.55 -18.15 -0.19
N LYS A 71 3.02 -18.68 0.95
CA LYS A 71 2.28 -19.59 1.80
C LYS A 71 1.05 -18.91 2.39
N VAL A 72 1.22 -17.76 3.04
CA VAL A 72 0.13 -16.99 3.67
C VAL A 72 -0.87 -16.48 2.62
N PHE A 73 -0.40 -16.05 1.45
CA PHE A 73 -1.32 -15.63 0.38
C PHE A 73 -2.18 -16.78 -0.13
N ALA A 74 -1.62 -17.98 -0.25
CA ALA A 74 -2.35 -19.18 -0.63
C ALA A 74 -3.38 -19.58 0.46
N GLU A 75 -2.99 -19.65 1.74
CA GLU A 75 -3.86 -19.95 2.86
C GLU A 75 -5.07 -19.00 2.92
N LEU A 76 -4.81 -17.69 2.86
CA LEU A 76 -5.86 -16.68 2.86
C LEU A 76 -6.76 -16.75 1.62
N SER A 77 -6.20 -17.11 0.48
CA SER A 77 -6.97 -17.33 -0.75
C SER A 77 -7.88 -18.52 -0.62
N ASP A 78 -7.41 -19.62 -0.07
CA ASP A 78 -8.21 -20.86 0.11
C ASP A 78 -9.35 -20.61 1.11
N GLU A 79 -9.10 -19.90 2.22
CA GLU A 79 -10.11 -19.57 3.22
C GLU A 79 -11.24 -18.72 2.63
N LEU A 80 -10.93 -17.75 1.76
CA LEU A 80 -11.94 -16.93 1.07
C LEU A 80 -12.51 -17.58 -0.20
N GLY A 81 -11.95 -18.69 -0.67
CA GLY A 81 -12.30 -19.28 -1.96
C GLY A 81 -11.87 -18.42 -3.16
N GLY A 82 -10.66 -17.88 -3.09
CA GLY A 82 -10.02 -17.04 -4.12
C GLY A 82 -9.88 -15.57 -3.73
N ILE A 83 -9.01 -14.84 -4.42
CA ILE A 83 -8.75 -13.40 -4.23
C ILE A 83 -8.91 -12.68 -5.57
N ASP A 84 -9.64 -11.55 -5.57
CA ASP A 84 -9.88 -10.72 -6.77
C ASP A 84 -8.95 -9.51 -6.84
N ARG A 85 -8.53 -9.01 -5.66
CA ARG A 85 -7.68 -7.84 -5.51
C ARG A 85 -6.66 -8.06 -4.41
N ILE A 86 -5.39 -7.75 -4.70
CA ILE A 86 -4.31 -7.77 -3.72
C ILE A 86 -3.76 -6.34 -3.58
N ILE A 87 -3.76 -5.83 -2.34
CA ILE A 87 -3.27 -4.50 -2.00
C ILE A 87 -1.94 -4.65 -1.26
N VAL A 88 -0.83 -4.39 -1.96
CA VAL A 88 0.52 -4.35 -1.42
C VAL A 88 0.69 -3.02 -0.70
N ASN A 89 0.38 -3.03 0.60
CA ASN A 89 0.32 -1.84 1.44
C ASN A 89 1.37 -1.85 2.56
N ALA A 90 1.83 -3.00 3.02
CA ALA A 90 2.83 -3.10 4.08
C ALA A 90 4.05 -2.21 3.80
N GLY A 91 4.40 -1.38 4.77
CA GLY A 91 5.51 -0.45 4.62
C GLY A 91 5.87 0.25 5.93
N ILE A 92 7.07 0.82 5.96
CA ILE A 92 7.59 1.57 7.11
C ILE A 92 8.13 2.94 6.69
N GLY A 93 8.07 3.88 7.62
CA GLY A 93 8.60 5.25 7.45
C GLY A 93 9.92 5.48 8.21
N LYS A 94 10.69 4.44 8.48
CA LYS A 94 12.01 4.58 9.13
C LYS A 94 13.00 5.20 8.15
N GLY A 95 13.95 5.99 8.67
CA GLY A 95 15.00 6.55 7.83
C GLY A 95 15.99 7.35 8.66
N ALA A 96 17.17 7.55 8.10
CA ALA A 96 18.23 8.38 8.66
C ALA A 96 18.91 9.16 7.53
N ARG A 97 19.55 10.30 7.87
CA ARG A 97 20.39 11.01 6.89
C ARG A 97 21.45 10.06 6.35
N LEU A 98 21.63 10.05 5.05
CA LEU A 98 22.72 9.32 4.42
C LEU A 98 24.05 9.85 4.96
N GLY A 99 24.99 8.96 5.25
CA GLY A 99 26.27 9.29 5.87
C GLY A 99 26.23 9.50 7.40
N SER A 100 25.09 9.27 8.07
CA SER A 100 24.97 9.43 9.54
C SER A 100 25.34 8.16 10.36
N GLY A 101 25.90 7.13 9.73
CA GLY A 101 26.24 5.87 10.40
C GLY A 101 25.03 4.96 10.70
N LYS A 102 23.81 5.39 10.36
CA LYS A 102 22.56 4.63 10.61
C LYS A 102 22.06 3.89 9.38
N LEU A 103 22.95 3.17 8.68
CA LEU A 103 22.62 2.40 7.48
C LEU A 103 21.46 1.43 7.71
N TRP A 104 21.38 0.82 8.89
CA TRP A 104 20.34 -0.14 9.24
C TRP A 104 18.91 0.40 9.07
N ALA A 105 18.68 1.69 9.38
CA ALA A 105 17.35 2.31 9.26
C ALA A 105 16.95 2.49 7.78
N ASN A 106 17.90 2.93 6.95
CA ASN A 106 17.68 3.10 5.51
C ASN A 106 17.54 1.74 4.79
N LYS A 107 18.36 0.75 5.18
CA LYS A 107 18.28 -0.62 4.66
C LYS A 107 16.93 -1.25 4.99
N ALA A 108 16.47 -1.16 6.25
CA ALA A 108 15.16 -1.68 6.64
C ALA A 108 14.01 -1.06 5.83
N THR A 109 14.10 0.24 5.50
CA THR A 109 13.08 0.90 4.67
C THR A 109 13.08 0.39 3.23
N LEU A 110 14.24 0.23 2.61
CA LEU A 110 14.34 -0.33 1.26
C LEU A 110 13.89 -1.79 1.23
N GLU A 111 14.29 -2.58 2.20
CA GLU A 111 13.91 -3.99 2.34
C GLU A 111 12.38 -4.14 2.41
N THR A 112 11.73 -3.46 3.36
CA THR A 112 10.30 -3.60 3.54
C THR A 112 9.48 -2.98 2.40
N ASN A 113 9.83 -1.75 1.97
CA ASN A 113 8.98 -0.99 1.07
C ASN A 113 9.20 -1.32 -0.42
N LEU A 114 10.33 -1.95 -0.76
CA LEU A 114 10.67 -2.25 -2.16
C LEU A 114 10.92 -3.75 -2.38
N ILE A 115 11.86 -4.36 -1.65
CA ILE A 115 12.20 -5.77 -1.88
C ILE A 115 11.06 -6.69 -1.44
N ALA A 116 10.57 -6.53 -0.21
CA ALA A 116 9.42 -7.32 0.24
C ALA A 116 8.14 -7.01 -0.56
N ALA A 117 7.98 -5.78 -1.05
CA ALA A 117 6.88 -5.46 -1.97
C ALA A 117 7.02 -6.19 -3.31
N LEU A 118 8.24 -6.33 -3.85
CA LEU A 118 8.49 -7.12 -5.07
C LEU A 118 8.08 -8.58 -4.88
N VAL A 119 8.43 -9.22 -3.75
CA VAL A 119 8.01 -10.59 -3.46
C VAL A 119 6.48 -10.73 -3.43
N GLN A 120 5.78 -9.77 -2.82
CA GLN A 120 4.32 -9.74 -2.80
C GLN A 120 3.73 -9.57 -4.20
N ILE A 121 4.35 -8.74 -5.05
CA ILE A 121 3.96 -8.52 -6.44
C ILE A 121 4.09 -9.81 -7.24
N GLU A 122 5.26 -10.47 -7.18
CA GLU A 122 5.50 -11.76 -7.87
C GLU A 122 4.45 -12.79 -7.45
N THR A 123 4.26 -12.99 -6.14
CA THR A 123 3.24 -13.92 -5.61
C THR A 123 1.84 -13.58 -6.12
N ALA A 124 1.45 -12.31 -6.09
CA ALA A 124 0.14 -11.86 -6.54
C ALA A 124 -0.07 -12.12 -8.04
N LEU A 125 0.94 -11.83 -8.86
CA LEU A 125 0.87 -12.03 -10.30
C LEU A 125 0.83 -13.52 -10.68
N GLU A 126 1.58 -14.38 -9.97
CA GLU A 126 1.46 -15.84 -10.15
C GLU A 126 0.03 -16.32 -9.88
N MET A 127 -0.61 -15.85 -8.79
CA MET A 127 -1.99 -16.19 -8.46
C MET A 127 -2.96 -15.69 -9.54
N PHE A 128 -2.81 -14.44 -9.98
CA PHE A 128 -3.69 -13.85 -10.99
C PHE A 128 -3.49 -14.46 -12.39
N ASN A 129 -2.27 -14.84 -12.76
CA ASN A 129 -1.98 -15.54 -14.02
C ASN A 129 -2.64 -16.91 -14.04
N LYS A 130 -2.57 -17.68 -12.94
CA LYS A 130 -3.26 -18.98 -12.79
C LYS A 130 -4.78 -18.82 -12.86
N ARG A 131 -5.33 -17.75 -12.28
CA ARG A 131 -6.77 -17.46 -12.28
C ARG A 131 -7.26 -16.85 -13.59
N GLY A 132 -6.39 -16.24 -14.38
CA GLY A 132 -6.72 -15.52 -15.61
C GLY A 132 -7.32 -14.12 -15.37
N SER A 133 -7.33 -13.60 -14.15
CA SER A 133 -7.82 -12.24 -13.85
C SER A 133 -7.42 -11.78 -12.45
N GLY A 134 -7.32 -10.48 -12.23
CA GLY A 134 -7.02 -9.90 -10.92
C GLY A 134 -6.81 -8.39 -10.96
N HIS A 135 -6.71 -7.78 -9.77
CA HIS A 135 -6.34 -6.38 -9.62
C HIS A 135 -5.23 -6.23 -8.58
N LEU A 136 -4.04 -5.91 -9.03
CA LEU A 136 -2.89 -5.60 -8.19
C LEU A 136 -2.87 -4.11 -7.87
N VAL A 137 -2.84 -3.76 -6.58
CA VAL A 137 -2.77 -2.39 -6.10
C VAL A 137 -1.48 -2.17 -5.31
N LEU A 138 -0.68 -1.22 -5.73
CA LEU A 138 0.58 -0.85 -5.07
C LEU A 138 0.40 0.47 -4.33
N ILE A 139 0.59 0.46 -3.01
CA ILE A 139 0.54 1.69 -2.22
C ILE A 139 1.93 2.33 -2.19
N SER A 140 2.15 3.24 -3.14
CA SER A 140 3.35 4.06 -3.23
C SER A 140 3.24 5.32 -2.34
N SER A 141 3.63 6.47 -2.83
CA SER A 141 3.52 7.78 -2.16
C SER A 141 3.76 8.91 -3.15
N VAL A 142 3.20 10.08 -2.91
CA VAL A 142 3.57 11.31 -3.62
C VAL A 142 5.07 11.62 -3.50
N LEU A 143 5.71 11.20 -2.40
CA LEU A 143 7.17 11.36 -2.20
C LEU A 143 8.01 10.46 -3.12
N GLY A 144 7.43 9.45 -3.76
CA GLY A 144 8.09 8.63 -4.78
C GLY A 144 8.33 9.36 -6.10
N ASN A 145 7.79 10.57 -6.29
CA ASN A 145 7.90 11.31 -7.55
C ASN A 145 9.17 12.18 -7.65
N LYS A 146 9.88 12.38 -6.54
CA LYS A 146 11.10 13.21 -6.51
C LYS A 146 12.00 12.80 -5.35
N GLY A 147 13.30 12.98 -5.53
CA GLY A 147 14.25 12.84 -4.43
C GLY A 147 13.95 13.83 -3.31
N VAL A 148 13.81 13.33 -2.09
CA VAL A 148 13.53 14.13 -0.88
C VAL A 148 14.75 14.05 0.04
N PRO A 149 15.34 15.17 0.48
CA PRO A 149 16.55 15.17 1.29
C PRO A 149 16.28 14.73 2.75
N GLY A 150 17.35 14.47 3.48
CA GLY A 150 17.31 14.18 4.91
C GLY A 150 16.89 12.73 5.21
N VAL A 151 16.09 12.54 6.23
CA VAL A 151 15.69 11.22 6.73
C VAL A 151 14.71 10.48 5.79
N LYS A 152 14.08 11.21 4.87
CA LYS A 152 13.11 10.64 3.94
C LYS A 152 13.73 10.12 2.63
N ALA A 153 15.06 10.25 2.44
CA ALA A 153 15.72 9.88 1.18
C ALA A 153 15.50 8.41 0.80
N ALA A 154 15.75 7.48 1.72
CA ALA A 154 15.53 6.04 1.48
C ALA A 154 14.05 5.70 1.26
N TYR A 155 13.14 6.36 1.99
CA TYR A 155 11.70 6.20 1.78
C TYR A 155 11.28 6.67 0.39
N ALA A 156 11.67 7.87 -0.03
CA ALA A 156 11.37 8.40 -1.35
C ALA A 156 11.91 7.47 -2.46
N ALA A 157 13.15 6.98 -2.32
CA ALA A 157 13.74 6.03 -3.26
C ALA A 157 12.96 4.71 -3.33
N SER A 158 12.56 4.15 -2.17
CA SER A 158 11.75 2.92 -2.14
C SER A 158 10.40 3.08 -2.84
N LYS A 159 9.72 4.21 -2.64
CA LYS A 159 8.43 4.48 -3.25
C LYS A 159 8.56 4.84 -4.75
N ALA A 160 9.65 5.47 -5.16
CA ALA A 160 9.98 5.68 -6.57
C ALA A 160 10.19 4.33 -7.30
N GLY A 161 10.98 3.41 -6.70
CA GLY A 161 11.17 2.06 -7.24
C GLY A 161 9.86 1.29 -7.36
N LEU A 162 9.01 1.33 -6.32
CA LEU A 162 7.70 0.68 -6.34
C LEU A 162 6.80 1.26 -7.43
N SER A 163 6.80 2.58 -7.62
CA SER A 163 6.04 3.22 -8.71
C SER A 163 6.54 2.80 -10.09
N SER A 164 7.87 2.69 -10.27
CA SER A 164 8.47 2.24 -11.53
C SER A 164 8.11 0.78 -11.85
N LEU A 165 8.14 -0.13 -10.86
CA LEU A 165 7.66 -1.50 -11.01
C LEU A 165 6.19 -1.52 -11.46
N GLY A 166 5.34 -0.72 -10.81
CA GLY A 166 3.93 -0.63 -11.19
C GLY A 166 3.71 -0.09 -12.60
N GLU A 167 4.50 0.86 -13.06
CA GLU A 167 4.44 1.38 -14.45
C GLU A 167 4.82 0.31 -15.47
N SER A 168 5.89 -0.46 -15.20
CA SER A 168 6.32 -1.57 -16.05
C SER A 168 5.24 -2.63 -16.19
N LEU A 169 4.66 -3.06 -15.06
CA LEU A 169 3.57 -4.04 -15.04
C LEU A 169 2.31 -3.53 -15.75
N ARG A 170 1.99 -2.25 -15.63
CA ARG A 170 0.87 -1.66 -16.37
C ARG A 170 1.07 -1.71 -17.87
N ALA A 171 2.29 -1.52 -18.36
CA ALA A 171 2.60 -1.66 -19.77
C ALA A 171 2.46 -3.12 -20.22
N GLU A 172 2.96 -4.06 -19.43
CA GLU A 172 2.91 -5.49 -19.71
C GLU A 172 1.48 -6.03 -19.74
N TYR A 173 0.67 -5.67 -18.75
CA TYR A 173 -0.72 -6.15 -18.61
C TYR A 173 -1.78 -5.23 -19.27
N ALA A 174 -1.38 -4.25 -20.07
CA ALA A 174 -2.28 -3.21 -20.60
C ALA A 174 -3.53 -3.75 -21.33
N LYS A 175 -3.39 -4.84 -22.08
CA LYS A 175 -4.46 -5.45 -22.88
C LYS A 175 -5.10 -6.68 -22.20
N GLY A 176 -4.62 -7.05 -21.01
CA GLY A 176 -5.04 -8.25 -20.30
C GLY A 176 -6.18 -8.03 -19.30
N PRO A 177 -6.69 -9.13 -18.74
CA PRO A 177 -7.71 -9.13 -17.69
C PRO A 177 -7.12 -8.78 -16.30
N ILE A 178 -5.80 -8.77 -16.15
CA ILE A 178 -5.12 -8.33 -14.93
C ILE A 178 -4.94 -6.81 -14.99
N LYS A 179 -5.39 -6.12 -13.95
CA LYS A 179 -5.24 -4.67 -13.80
C LYS A 179 -4.17 -4.36 -12.75
N VAL A 180 -3.42 -3.30 -12.98
CA VAL A 180 -2.39 -2.81 -12.04
C VAL A 180 -2.62 -1.34 -11.76
N SER A 181 -2.72 -0.98 -10.49
CA SER A 181 -2.92 0.39 -10.01
C SER A 181 -1.80 0.81 -9.07
N VAL A 182 -1.24 1.99 -9.30
CA VAL A 182 -0.29 2.63 -8.39
C VAL A 182 -1.00 3.78 -7.69
N MET A 183 -1.24 3.62 -6.38
CA MET A 183 -1.81 4.68 -5.54
C MET A 183 -0.68 5.46 -4.88
N GLU A 184 -0.76 6.77 -4.96
CA GLU A 184 0.21 7.69 -4.38
C GLU A 184 -0.45 8.54 -3.29
N PRO A 185 -0.61 8.00 -2.06
CA PRO A 185 -1.11 8.81 -0.96
C PRO A 185 -0.21 10.00 -0.69
N GLY A 186 -0.84 11.16 -0.45
CA GLY A 186 -0.21 12.30 0.19
C GLY A 186 -0.09 12.10 1.69
N TYR A 187 -0.09 13.18 2.46
CA TYR A 187 -0.08 13.09 3.92
C TYR A 187 -1.50 12.78 4.42
N ILE A 188 -1.69 11.54 4.85
CA ILE A 188 -2.89 11.03 5.51
C ILE A 188 -2.50 10.69 6.94
N GLU A 189 -3.30 11.12 7.92
CA GLU A 189 -3.04 10.85 9.33
C GLU A 189 -2.94 9.35 9.62
N SER A 190 -1.87 8.94 10.32
CA SER A 190 -1.58 7.55 10.65
C SER A 190 -0.48 7.49 11.73
N GLU A 191 -0.25 6.32 12.33
CA GLU A 191 0.90 6.10 13.24
C GLU A 191 2.25 6.47 12.59
N MET A 192 2.36 6.33 11.28
CA MET A 192 3.57 6.68 10.52
C MET A 192 3.74 8.19 10.39
N THR A 193 2.68 8.91 10.05
CA THR A 193 2.71 10.36 9.85
C THR A 193 2.78 11.14 11.17
N ALA A 194 2.19 10.63 12.25
CA ALA A 194 2.28 11.23 13.59
C ALA A 194 3.73 11.43 14.05
N LYS A 195 4.64 10.57 13.61
CA LYS A 195 6.09 10.65 13.91
C LYS A 195 6.86 11.59 12.98
N SER A 196 6.26 12.07 11.91
CA SER A 196 6.97 12.86 10.88
C SER A 196 6.99 14.36 11.14
N GLY A 197 6.18 14.88 12.08
CA GLY A 197 6.07 16.31 12.39
C GLY A 197 5.53 17.18 11.24
N THR A 198 5.17 16.59 10.09
CA THR A 198 4.67 17.32 8.93
C THR A 198 3.15 17.45 9.01
N THR A 199 2.65 18.69 9.03
CA THR A 199 1.21 18.97 9.05
C THR A 199 0.69 19.57 7.74
N MET A 200 1.57 19.92 6.82
CA MET A 200 1.19 20.59 5.58
C MET A 200 0.40 19.64 4.67
N LEU A 201 -0.79 20.06 4.27
CA LEU A 201 -1.70 19.31 3.38
C LEU A 201 -2.10 17.92 3.93
N MET A 202 -2.04 17.74 5.26
CA MET A 202 -2.48 16.52 5.89
C MET A 202 -4.01 16.48 5.92
N VAL A 203 -4.57 15.32 5.60
CA VAL A 203 -5.99 15.01 5.78
C VAL A 203 -6.13 13.97 6.88
N ASP A 204 -7.27 13.99 7.57
CA ASP A 204 -7.60 12.96 8.55
C ASP A 204 -7.65 11.57 7.92
N ASN A 205 -7.51 10.53 8.77
CA ASN A 205 -7.44 9.15 8.31
C ASN A 205 -8.71 8.73 7.57
N GLU A 206 -9.90 9.05 8.09
CA GLU A 206 -11.17 8.66 7.52
C GLU A 206 -11.36 9.23 6.12
N THR A 207 -11.16 10.54 5.96
CA THR A 207 -11.25 11.22 4.66
C THR A 207 -10.22 10.69 3.67
N GLY A 208 -8.98 10.50 4.11
CA GLY A 208 -7.90 9.98 3.27
C GLY A 208 -8.18 8.58 2.78
N VAL A 209 -8.58 7.69 3.69
CA VAL A 209 -8.91 6.29 3.38
C VAL A 209 -10.14 6.19 2.47
N ARG A 210 -11.19 6.94 2.73
CA ARG A 210 -12.38 6.97 1.88
C ARG A 210 -12.03 7.35 0.44
N LYS A 211 -11.21 8.38 0.25
CA LYS A 211 -10.72 8.79 -1.08
C LYS A 211 -9.81 7.74 -1.71
N LEU A 212 -8.96 7.08 -0.91
CA LEU A 212 -8.07 6.02 -1.38
C LEU A 212 -8.87 4.80 -1.87
N VAL A 213 -9.85 4.34 -1.10
CA VAL A 213 -10.72 3.22 -1.48
C VAL A 213 -11.55 3.56 -2.73
N ALA A 214 -12.09 4.78 -2.81
CA ALA A 214 -12.80 5.22 -4.01
C ALA A 214 -11.90 5.23 -5.26
N ALA A 215 -10.64 5.67 -5.12
CA ALA A 215 -9.68 5.60 -6.20
C ALA A 215 -9.34 4.15 -6.57
N ILE A 216 -9.09 3.25 -5.61
CA ILE A 216 -8.82 1.84 -5.86
C ILE A 216 -9.99 1.15 -6.59
N GLU A 217 -11.24 1.46 -6.21
CA GLU A 217 -12.43 0.89 -6.84
C GLU A 217 -12.60 1.31 -8.31
N SER A 218 -12.11 2.49 -8.70
CA SER A 218 -12.14 2.94 -10.09
C SER A 218 -11.03 2.33 -10.98
N GLU A 219 -10.13 1.53 -10.38
CA GLU A 219 -9.02 0.83 -11.05
C GLU A 219 -8.17 1.74 -11.98
N PRO A 220 -7.75 2.96 -11.56
CA PRO A 220 -6.92 3.82 -12.38
C PRO A 220 -5.52 3.22 -12.49
N GLY A 221 -4.82 3.50 -13.56
CA GLY A 221 -3.44 3.05 -13.67
C GLY A 221 -2.51 3.69 -12.63
N ARG A 222 -2.71 4.98 -12.32
CA ARG A 222 -1.96 5.73 -11.31
C ARG A 222 -2.81 6.88 -10.78
N ALA A 223 -2.80 7.11 -9.46
CA ALA A 223 -3.54 8.21 -8.86
C ALA A 223 -2.86 8.76 -7.61
N ALA A 224 -2.70 10.08 -7.54
CA ALA A 224 -2.42 10.78 -6.29
C ALA A 224 -3.69 10.88 -5.44
N VAL A 225 -3.59 10.63 -4.13
CA VAL A 225 -4.75 10.58 -3.22
C VAL A 225 -4.48 11.38 -1.95
N PRO A 226 -5.32 12.36 -1.62
CA PRO A 226 -6.42 12.92 -2.41
C PRO A 226 -5.95 13.49 -3.76
N TRP A 227 -6.82 13.46 -4.78
CA TRP A 227 -6.44 14.05 -6.09
C TRP A 227 -6.04 15.52 -5.95
N TRP A 228 -6.88 16.32 -5.27
CA TRP A 228 -6.51 17.71 -4.94
C TRP A 228 -6.02 17.80 -3.48
N PRO A 229 -4.91 18.51 -3.23
CA PRO A 229 -4.06 19.26 -4.19
C PRO A 229 -2.92 18.42 -4.78
N TRP A 230 -2.83 17.12 -4.51
CA TRP A 230 -1.62 16.33 -4.77
C TRP A 230 -1.36 16.06 -6.26
N ALA A 231 -2.38 15.86 -7.10
CA ALA A 231 -2.13 15.57 -8.51
C ALA A 231 -1.37 16.70 -9.24
N PRO A 232 -1.79 17.98 -9.18
CA PRO A 232 -0.99 19.07 -9.78
C PRO A 232 0.35 19.26 -9.06
N LEU A 233 0.39 19.08 -7.74
CA LEU A 233 1.63 19.25 -6.97
C LEU A 233 2.69 18.21 -7.32
N VAL A 234 2.29 16.96 -7.56
CA VAL A 234 3.20 15.89 -8.02
C VAL A 234 3.82 16.26 -9.38
N GLN A 235 3.06 16.80 -10.32
CA GLN A 235 3.61 17.24 -11.60
C GLN A 235 4.62 18.38 -11.42
N LEU A 236 4.28 19.34 -10.56
CA LEU A 236 5.22 20.42 -10.20
C LEU A 236 6.48 19.87 -9.55
N MET A 237 6.36 18.95 -8.59
CA MET A 237 7.50 18.34 -7.92
C MET A 237 8.49 17.69 -8.89
N ARG A 238 8.03 17.07 -9.97
CA ARG A 238 8.88 16.40 -10.97
C ARG A 238 9.85 17.37 -11.65
N VAL A 239 9.45 18.61 -11.87
CA VAL A 239 10.24 19.64 -12.56
C VAL A 239 10.99 20.59 -11.61
N LEU A 240 10.68 20.57 -10.32
CA LEU A 240 11.34 21.46 -9.34
C LEU A 240 12.84 21.16 -9.22
N PRO A 241 13.70 22.18 -9.13
CA PRO A 241 15.11 22.02 -8.76
C PRO A 241 15.27 21.33 -7.40
N PRO A 242 16.27 20.44 -7.22
CA PRO A 242 16.47 19.71 -5.97
C PRO A 242 16.50 20.54 -4.69
N PRO A 243 17.07 21.77 -4.61
CA PRO A 243 17.05 22.56 -3.40
C PRO A 243 15.64 22.92 -2.89
N LEU A 244 14.67 23.04 -3.80
CA LEU A 244 13.29 23.39 -3.44
C LEU A 244 12.50 22.20 -2.87
N THR A 245 12.97 20.96 -3.09
CA THR A 245 12.34 19.77 -2.53
C THR A 245 12.51 19.64 -1.02
N LYS A 246 13.38 20.46 -0.38
CA LYS A 246 13.51 20.53 1.08
C LYS A 246 12.19 20.87 1.79
N ARG A 247 11.28 21.55 1.13
CA ARG A 247 9.97 21.90 1.69
C ARG A 247 9.05 20.71 1.89
N PHE A 248 9.37 19.57 1.27
CA PHE A 248 8.61 18.31 1.38
C PHE A 248 9.32 17.27 2.29
N ALA A 249 10.43 17.65 2.93
CA ALA A 249 11.23 16.78 3.80
C ALA A 249 10.67 16.67 5.22
#